data_49fee600eb9b4a077a90a0ec5d2c0c8f
#
_entry.id   49fee600eb9b4a077a90a0ec5d2c0c8f
#
_cell.length_a   1.000
_cell.length_b   1.000
_cell.length_c   1.000
_cell.angle_alpha   90.00
_cell.angle_beta   90.00
_cell.angle_gamma   90.00
#
_symmetry.space_group_name_H-M   'P 1'
#
loop_
_entity.id
_entity.type
_entity.pdbx_description
1 polymer ?
#
loop_
_entity_poly.entity_id
_entity_poly.type
_entity_poly.pdbx_seq_one_letter_code
_entity_poly.pdbx_strand_id
1 'polypeptide(L)'
;PDAHFFTEVRYKGTKTVAITPDYSEVAKLTDLWLNPKQGTDAALAQAFNHVIFKEFHLDKPSAYFTDYAKRFTDLPVLVLLKQMVDKAPGAGYQPDRFLRASDLTDNLGQENNPEWKTIALDVSGELVSPQGSIGYRWGEKGKWNILPREGGEGREIDLKLSLIGDDVAEVAFPYFAGESHEHFQHVAGDAVQYRRVPVHNVVLADGSVAKVATVFDLSAANLAIDRGLGGANVAKDYDDASVPGTPAWQEQITGVSREKAIQIAREFADNADKTKGRSMIIVGAAMNHWYHMDMNYRGLINMLMLCGCVGQTGGGWAHYVGQEKLRPQCGWLPLAFGLDWNRPPRQMNGTSFFYAHSSQWRHEKMSMHDVLSPLADKSQFPEHALDYNIRAERAGWLPSAPQLNTNPLHICRDAAAAGMDPKDYVVKSLQDGSLRFSCEQPDSPVNFPRIMFIWRSNLLGSSGKGHEYMLKYLLGTKNGVMNEDIGKVGDCKPEEAEWVDEGAIGKLDLVTTLDFRMSSTCVYSDIVLPTATWYEKDD
;
A
#
# COMPACT_ATOMS: atom_id res chain seq x y z
N PRO A 1 22.14 2.01 -15.95
CA PRO A 1 23.23 2.75 -15.27
C PRO A 1 23.85 1.96 -14.11
N ASP A 2 23.07 1.12 -13.40
CA ASP A 2 23.51 0.49 -12.15
C ASP A 2 24.23 -0.85 -12.33
N ALA A 3 24.25 -1.40 -13.56
CA ALA A 3 24.86 -2.70 -13.86
C ALA A 3 26.35 -2.75 -13.48
N HIS A 4 27.06 -1.63 -13.61
CA HIS A 4 28.46 -1.51 -13.23
C HIS A 4 28.64 -1.78 -11.72
N PHE A 5 27.92 -1.09 -10.88
CA PHE A 5 27.98 -1.27 -9.42
C PHE A 5 27.46 -2.64 -8.99
N PHE A 6 26.43 -3.14 -9.66
CA PHE A 6 25.90 -4.46 -9.42
C PHE A 6 26.94 -5.57 -9.70
N THR A 7 27.70 -5.43 -10.77
CA THR A 7 28.80 -6.35 -11.09
C THR A 7 29.93 -6.23 -10.07
N GLU A 8 30.24 -5.01 -9.63
CA GLU A 8 31.30 -4.78 -8.64
C GLU A 8 31.00 -5.45 -7.29
N VAL A 9 29.77 -5.40 -6.79
CA VAL A 9 29.43 -6.05 -5.51
C VAL A 9 29.56 -7.57 -5.60
N ARG A 10 29.28 -8.17 -6.77
CA ARG A 10 29.51 -9.60 -6.99
C ARG A 10 31.00 -9.96 -6.89
N TYR A 11 31.88 -9.15 -7.47
CA TYR A 11 33.34 -9.36 -7.31
C TYR A 11 33.81 -9.25 -5.87
N LYS A 12 33.05 -8.58 -5.02
CA LYS A 12 33.28 -8.49 -3.56
C LYS A 12 32.64 -9.65 -2.78
N GLY A 13 32.04 -10.63 -3.47
CA GLY A 13 31.45 -11.83 -2.88
C GLY A 13 29.98 -11.72 -2.49
N THR A 14 29.29 -10.65 -2.86
CA THR A 14 27.85 -10.54 -2.64
C THR A 14 27.11 -11.49 -3.56
N LYS A 15 26.29 -12.38 -2.99
CA LYS A 15 25.38 -13.24 -3.76
C LYS A 15 24.21 -12.41 -4.27
N THR A 16 23.86 -12.60 -5.54
CA THR A 16 22.84 -11.85 -6.24
C THR A 16 21.78 -12.78 -6.84
N VAL A 17 20.52 -12.40 -6.69
CA VAL A 17 19.38 -13.16 -7.19
C VAL A 17 18.51 -12.24 -8.04
N ALA A 18 18.17 -12.65 -9.25
CA ALA A 18 17.16 -11.99 -10.07
C ALA A 18 15.84 -12.74 -9.95
N ILE A 19 14.76 -12.01 -9.72
CA ILE A 19 13.40 -12.51 -9.75
C ILE A 19 12.67 -11.74 -10.85
N THR A 20 12.51 -12.37 -12.01
CA THR A 20 11.90 -11.77 -13.19
C THR A 20 11.35 -12.88 -14.10
N PRO A 21 10.18 -12.67 -14.73
CA PRO A 21 9.56 -13.71 -15.54
C PRO A 21 10.37 -14.10 -16.79
N ASP A 22 11.20 -13.20 -17.30
CA ASP A 22 12.02 -13.42 -18.48
C ASP A 22 13.53 -13.35 -18.17
N TYR A 23 14.32 -13.99 -19.01
CA TYR A 23 15.80 -13.94 -18.93
C TYR A 23 16.32 -12.62 -19.50
N SER A 24 16.09 -11.55 -18.74
CA SER A 24 16.46 -10.19 -19.10
C SER A 24 17.93 -9.84 -18.79
N GLU A 25 18.29 -8.58 -19.02
CA GLU A 25 19.65 -8.09 -18.75
C GLU A 25 20.11 -8.30 -17.30
N VAL A 26 19.21 -8.16 -16.32
CA VAL A 26 19.57 -8.36 -14.92
C VAL A 26 19.87 -9.83 -14.62
N ALA A 27 19.13 -10.77 -15.22
CA ALA A 27 19.32 -12.21 -15.00
C ALA A 27 20.71 -12.69 -15.41
N LYS A 28 21.29 -12.11 -16.47
CA LYS A 28 22.66 -12.41 -16.93
C LYS A 28 23.73 -12.04 -15.91
N LEU A 29 23.43 -11.08 -15.04
CA LEU A 29 24.37 -10.54 -14.07
C LEU A 29 24.21 -11.15 -12.68
N THR A 30 23.32 -12.11 -12.49
CA THR A 30 23.04 -12.73 -11.18
C THR A 30 23.59 -14.13 -11.04
N ASP A 31 23.74 -14.58 -9.79
CA ASP A 31 24.17 -15.94 -9.47
C ASP A 31 23.02 -16.92 -9.59
N LEU A 32 21.79 -16.44 -9.39
CA LEU A 32 20.58 -17.27 -9.47
C LEU A 32 19.44 -16.45 -10.09
N TRP A 33 18.69 -17.10 -10.95
CA TRP A 33 17.49 -16.56 -11.57
C TRP A 33 16.25 -17.39 -11.22
N LEU A 34 15.19 -16.70 -10.78
CA LEU A 34 13.87 -17.25 -10.58
C LEU A 34 12.92 -16.58 -11.56
N ASN A 35 12.07 -17.39 -12.18
CA ASN A 35 11.13 -16.96 -13.21
C ASN A 35 9.68 -17.19 -12.79
N PRO A 36 9.14 -16.38 -11.87
CA PRO A 36 7.74 -16.49 -11.51
C PRO A 36 6.84 -16.12 -12.68
N LYS A 37 5.65 -16.70 -12.73
CA LYS A 37 4.60 -16.24 -13.62
C LYS A 37 4.27 -14.77 -13.29
N GLN A 38 3.94 -14.00 -14.33
CA GLN A 38 3.66 -12.58 -14.18
C GLN A 38 2.52 -12.33 -13.18
N GLY A 39 2.70 -11.35 -12.31
CA GLY A 39 1.69 -10.94 -11.32
C GLY A 39 1.54 -11.87 -10.12
N THR A 40 2.42 -12.87 -9.94
CA THR A 40 2.34 -13.84 -8.84
C THR A 40 3.37 -13.61 -7.74
N ASP A 41 4.05 -12.50 -7.76
CA ASP A 41 5.16 -12.17 -6.85
C ASP A 41 4.76 -12.21 -5.37
N ALA A 42 3.51 -11.84 -5.05
CA ALA A 42 2.99 -11.89 -3.69
C ALA A 42 2.99 -13.31 -3.10
N ALA A 43 2.68 -14.32 -3.90
CA ALA A 43 2.70 -15.71 -3.45
C ALA A 43 4.13 -16.17 -3.12
N LEU A 44 5.12 -15.78 -3.93
CA LEU A 44 6.52 -16.07 -3.68
C LEU A 44 7.02 -15.37 -2.41
N ALA A 45 6.67 -14.09 -2.24
CA ALA A 45 7.02 -13.31 -1.04
C ALA A 45 6.37 -13.91 0.23
N GLN A 46 5.13 -14.40 0.13
CA GLN A 46 4.45 -15.09 1.21
C GLN A 46 5.23 -16.32 1.67
N ALA A 47 5.69 -17.13 0.73
CA ALA A 47 6.49 -18.32 1.03
C ALA A 47 7.85 -17.97 1.66
N PHE A 48 8.52 -16.91 1.19
CA PHE A 48 9.74 -16.43 1.84
C PHE A 48 9.48 -16.04 3.30
N ASN A 49 8.42 -15.28 3.55
CA ASN A 49 8.05 -14.87 4.90
C ASN A 49 7.68 -16.06 5.79
N HIS A 50 7.00 -17.06 5.26
CA HIS A 50 6.67 -18.29 5.98
C HIS A 50 7.95 -19.00 6.48
N VAL A 51 8.92 -19.20 5.61
CA VAL A 51 10.19 -19.86 5.96
C VAL A 51 10.98 -19.03 6.99
N ILE A 52 11.10 -17.73 6.74
CA ILE A 52 11.84 -16.81 7.62
C ILE A 52 11.21 -16.76 9.01
N PHE A 53 9.89 -16.58 9.08
CA PHE A 53 9.20 -16.50 10.35
C PHE A 53 9.30 -17.82 11.12
N LYS A 54 9.05 -18.93 10.44
CA LYS A 54 9.14 -20.25 11.07
C LYS A 54 10.54 -20.53 11.62
N GLU A 55 11.56 -20.43 10.80
CA GLU A 55 12.90 -20.89 11.17
C GLU A 55 13.67 -19.89 12.07
N PHE A 56 13.52 -18.56 11.82
CA PHE A 56 14.34 -17.53 12.47
C PHE A 56 13.63 -16.73 13.56
N HIS A 57 12.30 -16.91 13.71
CA HIS A 57 11.55 -16.29 14.81
C HIS A 57 10.91 -17.30 15.76
N LEU A 58 10.61 -18.54 15.30
CA LEU A 58 9.92 -19.53 16.11
C LEU A 58 10.82 -20.73 16.45
N ASP A 59 11.33 -21.45 15.47
CA ASP A 59 12.08 -22.69 15.71
C ASP A 59 13.45 -22.42 16.35
N LYS A 60 14.17 -21.44 15.81
CA LYS A 60 15.47 -21.00 16.32
C LYS A 60 15.58 -19.47 16.22
N PRO A 61 14.98 -18.73 17.18
CA PRO A 61 14.94 -17.27 17.12
C PRO A 61 16.35 -16.66 17.04
N SER A 62 16.55 -15.79 16.06
CA SER A 62 17.74 -14.95 15.97
C SER A 62 17.66 -13.85 17.03
N ALA A 63 18.72 -13.71 17.83
CA ALA A 63 18.79 -12.63 18.83
C ALA A 63 18.72 -11.25 18.18
N TYR A 64 19.33 -11.09 17.00
CA TYR A 64 19.30 -9.84 16.25
C TYR A 64 17.88 -9.51 15.75
N PHE A 65 17.17 -10.50 15.16
CA PHE A 65 15.81 -10.26 14.68
C PHE A 65 14.83 -10.02 15.83
N THR A 66 15.01 -10.72 16.95
CA THR A 66 14.19 -10.51 18.14
C THR A 66 14.35 -9.09 18.70
N ASP A 67 15.59 -8.60 18.81
CA ASP A 67 15.87 -7.24 19.27
C ASP A 67 15.30 -6.21 18.30
N TYR A 68 15.51 -6.40 17.00
CA TYR A 68 14.98 -5.52 15.97
C TYR A 68 13.44 -5.49 15.99
N ALA A 69 12.80 -6.67 16.09
CA ALA A 69 11.34 -6.79 16.17
C ALA A 69 10.75 -6.01 17.34
N LYS A 70 11.36 -6.09 18.50
CA LYS A 70 10.90 -5.39 19.70
C LYS A 70 11.06 -3.87 19.63
N ARG A 71 12.08 -3.39 18.93
CA ARG A 71 12.42 -1.95 18.92
C ARG A 71 11.85 -1.17 17.73
N PHE A 72 11.82 -1.78 16.56
CA PHE A 72 11.63 -1.07 15.31
C PHE A 72 10.41 -1.52 14.51
N THR A 73 9.62 -2.45 15.06
CA THR A 73 8.41 -2.95 14.41
C THR A 73 7.21 -2.88 15.33
N ASP A 74 6.03 -3.08 14.77
CA ASP A 74 4.78 -3.22 15.51
C ASP A 74 4.51 -4.66 16.00
N LEU A 75 5.42 -5.60 15.77
CA LEU A 75 5.25 -7.01 16.14
C LEU A 75 4.85 -7.22 17.62
N PRO A 76 5.37 -6.47 18.60
CA PRO A 76 4.94 -6.61 20.01
C PRO A 76 3.64 -5.88 20.35
N VAL A 77 3.10 -5.05 19.43
CA VAL A 77 1.91 -4.23 19.70
C VAL A 77 0.67 -5.11 19.80
N LEU A 78 -0.21 -4.77 20.73
CA LEU A 78 -1.49 -5.45 20.94
C LEU A 78 -2.57 -4.96 19.98
N VAL A 79 -3.27 -5.91 19.39
CA VAL A 79 -4.42 -5.69 18.50
C VAL A 79 -5.67 -6.16 19.22
N LEU A 80 -6.68 -5.31 19.27
CA LEU A 80 -8.01 -5.67 19.74
C LEU A 80 -8.65 -6.68 18.79
N LEU A 81 -9.29 -7.68 19.34
CA LEU A 81 -10.05 -8.68 18.62
C LEU A 81 -11.54 -8.43 18.80
N LYS A 82 -12.23 -8.24 17.69
CA LYS A 82 -13.67 -8.03 17.65
C LYS A 82 -14.39 -9.36 17.47
N GLN A 83 -15.37 -9.64 18.32
CA GLN A 83 -16.26 -10.79 18.15
C GLN A 83 -17.06 -10.63 16.85
N MET A 84 -17.12 -11.65 16.02
CA MET A 84 -17.94 -11.67 14.81
C MET A 84 -19.42 -11.86 15.17
N VAL A 85 -20.28 -11.05 14.57
CA VAL A 85 -21.71 -10.97 14.92
C VAL A 85 -22.48 -12.24 14.55
N ASP A 86 -22.04 -12.92 13.49
CA ASP A 86 -22.66 -14.14 12.95
C ASP A 86 -22.14 -15.43 13.61
N LYS A 87 -21.28 -15.32 14.60
CA LYS A 87 -20.69 -16.44 15.32
C LYS A 87 -21.21 -16.51 16.76
N ALA A 88 -21.23 -17.71 17.32
CA ALA A 88 -21.58 -17.91 18.72
C ALA A 88 -20.66 -17.09 19.64
N PRO A 89 -21.15 -16.60 20.79
CA PRO A 89 -20.29 -15.89 21.74
C PRO A 89 -19.04 -16.69 22.10
N GLY A 90 -17.89 -16.07 21.96
CA GLY A 90 -16.58 -16.70 22.21
C GLY A 90 -15.99 -17.50 21.04
N ALA A 91 -16.73 -17.65 19.95
CA ALA A 91 -16.27 -18.35 18.74
C ALA A 91 -16.18 -17.38 17.56
N GLY A 92 -14.99 -17.28 16.96
CA GLY A 92 -14.76 -16.43 15.79
C GLY A 92 -14.57 -14.95 16.13
N TYR A 93 -13.33 -14.56 16.13
CA TYR A 93 -12.87 -13.17 16.26
C TYR A 93 -12.25 -12.71 14.94
N GLN A 94 -12.19 -11.40 14.76
CA GLN A 94 -11.40 -10.78 13.69
C GLN A 94 -10.49 -9.71 14.29
N PRO A 95 -9.29 -9.48 13.74
CA PRO A 95 -8.46 -8.34 14.11
C PRO A 95 -9.21 -7.05 13.83
N ASP A 96 -9.15 -6.11 14.76
CA ASP A 96 -9.80 -4.81 14.63
C ASP A 96 -8.73 -3.71 14.49
N ARG A 97 -8.34 -3.08 15.57
CA ARG A 97 -7.36 -2.00 15.62
C ARG A 97 -6.35 -2.21 16.73
N PHE A 98 -5.28 -1.47 16.72
CA PHE A 98 -4.36 -1.45 17.84
C PHE A 98 -5.05 -1.02 19.13
N LEU A 99 -4.72 -1.71 20.23
CA LEU A 99 -5.04 -1.23 21.57
C LEU A 99 -4.25 0.06 21.82
N ARG A 100 -4.92 1.08 22.31
CA ARG A 100 -4.36 2.41 22.55
C ARG A 100 -4.44 2.77 24.03
N ALA A 101 -3.62 3.71 24.46
CA ALA A 101 -3.66 4.20 25.83
C ALA A 101 -5.05 4.76 26.20
N SER A 102 -5.71 5.45 25.28
CA SER A 102 -7.07 5.99 25.47
C SER A 102 -8.16 4.93 25.67
N ASP A 103 -7.89 3.67 25.38
CA ASP A 103 -8.82 2.57 25.63
C ASP A 103 -8.74 2.07 27.09
N LEU A 104 -7.75 2.50 27.86
CA LEU A 104 -7.43 2.02 29.19
C LEU A 104 -7.75 3.06 30.26
N THR A 105 -7.96 2.59 31.49
CA THR A 105 -8.21 3.45 32.64
C THR A 105 -7.07 4.47 32.81
N ASP A 106 -7.44 5.73 33.03
CA ASP A 106 -6.52 6.85 33.21
C ASP A 106 -5.51 6.97 32.05
N ASN A 107 -5.89 6.55 30.84
CA ASN A 107 -5.05 6.53 29.65
C ASN A 107 -3.69 5.84 29.88
N LEU A 108 -3.62 4.88 30.79
CA LEU A 108 -2.37 4.25 31.24
C LEU A 108 -1.30 5.30 31.65
N GLY A 109 -1.71 6.42 32.26
CA GLY A 109 -0.82 7.52 32.63
C GLY A 109 -0.23 8.33 31.46
N GLN A 110 -0.78 8.20 30.27
CA GLN A 110 -0.32 8.91 29.07
C GLN A 110 -1.11 10.21 28.89
N GLU A 111 -0.49 11.34 29.21
CA GLU A 111 -1.17 12.65 29.15
C GLU A 111 -1.28 13.22 27.73
N ASN A 112 -0.28 12.95 26.86
CA ASN A 112 -0.20 13.57 25.53
C ASN A 112 -0.66 12.62 24.44
N ASN A 113 -1.76 12.93 23.77
CA ASN A 113 -2.36 12.18 22.67
C ASN A 113 -2.46 10.68 22.94
N PRO A 114 -3.15 10.23 24.00
CA PRO A 114 -3.26 8.81 24.36
C PRO A 114 -3.92 7.98 23.26
N GLU A 115 -4.76 8.58 22.43
CA GLU A 115 -5.40 7.96 21.27
C GLU A 115 -4.43 7.57 20.15
N TRP A 116 -3.19 8.03 20.21
CA TRP A 116 -2.15 7.72 19.23
C TRP A 116 -1.09 6.76 19.76
N LYS A 117 -1.12 6.47 21.06
CA LYS A 117 -0.12 5.63 21.72
C LYS A 117 -0.58 4.18 21.75
N THR A 118 0.12 3.34 21.02
CA THR A 118 -0.10 1.91 21.00
C THR A 118 0.42 1.24 22.26
N ILE A 119 -0.22 0.15 22.65
CA ILE A 119 0.06 -0.60 23.87
C ILE A 119 0.68 -1.95 23.53
N ALA A 120 1.60 -2.38 24.36
CA ALA A 120 2.21 -3.70 24.33
C ALA A 120 2.21 -4.32 25.74
N LEU A 121 2.57 -5.58 25.84
CA LEU A 121 2.88 -6.24 27.12
C LEU A 121 4.40 -6.32 27.29
N ASP A 122 4.89 -6.04 28.49
CA ASP A 122 6.25 -6.40 28.82
C ASP A 122 6.34 -7.87 29.28
N VAL A 123 7.56 -8.36 29.47
CA VAL A 123 7.78 -9.75 29.90
C VAL A 123 7.27 -10.04 31.31
N SER A 124 7.02 -9.01 32.14
CA SER A 124 6.37 -9.16 33.45
C SER A 124 4.86 -9.32 33.36
N GLY A 125 4.27 -9.06 32.18
CA GLY A 125 2.84 -9.09 31.94
C GLY A 125 2.13 -7.75 32.20
N GLU A 126 2.87 -6.67 32.37
CA GLU A 126 2.31 -5.32 32.53
C GLU A 126 2.02 -4.69 31.16
N LEU A 127 0.89 -3.98 31.08
CA LEU A 127 0.58 -3.15 29.93
C LEU A 127 1.48 -1.91 29.93
N VAL A 128 2.14 -1.66 28.82
CA VAL A 128 3.09 -0.54 28.67
C VAL A 128 2.85 0.19 27.35
N SER A 129 3.11 1.50 27.35
CA SER A 129 3.17 2.28 26.12
C SER A 129 4.63 2.53 25.75
N PRO A 130 5.20 1.80 24.80
CA PRO A 130 6.57 2.06 24.35
C PRO A 130 6.62 3.46 23.74
N GLN A 131 7.45 4.34 24.32
CA GLN A 131 7.54 5.70 23.80
C GLN A 131 8.40 5.81 22.57
N GLY A 132 8.10 6.80 21.75
CA GLY A 132 8.91 7.18 20.60
C GLY A 132 8.40 6.74 19.24
N SER A 133 7.25 6.09 19.18
CA SER A 133 6.60 5.76 17.90
C SER A 133 6.08 6.98 17.14
N ILE A 134 5.92 8.14 17.79
CA ILE A 134 5.42 9.36 17.17
C ILE A 134 6.48 10.44 17.28
N GLY A 135 7.15 10.67 16.16
CA GLY A 135 8.08 11.79 16.02
C GLY A 135 7.35 13.11 16.19
N TYR A 136 7.94 13.95 16.97
CA TYR A 136 7.50 15.28 17.23
C TYR A 136 7.60 16.20 16.01
N ARG A 137 6.54 16.84 15.65
CA ARG A 137 6.51 17.75 14.49
C ARG A 137 6.11 19.20 14.84
N TRP A 138 5.55 19.47 16.04
CA TRP A 138 4.79 20.71 16.28
C TRP A 138 4.96 21.37 17.65
N GLY A 139 6.15 21.43 18.22
CA GLY A 139 6.45 22.20 19.41
C GLY A 139 6.89 21.40 20.64
N GLU A 140 6.59 20.11 20.78
CA GLU A 140 7.11 19.27 21.86
C GLU A 140 8.23 18.34 21.37
N LYS A 141 9.28 18.21 22.13
CA LYS A 141 10.40 17.34 21.75
C LYS A 141 9.99 15.86 21.80
N GLY A 142 9.58 15.29 20.68
CA GLY A 142 9.52 13.84 20.54
C GLY A 142 10.91 13.27 20.62
N LYS A 143 11.14 12.37 21.54
CA LYS A 143 12.32 11.53 21.55
C LYS A 143 11.98 10.24 20.81
N TRP A 144 12.77 9.89 19.83
CA TRP A 144 12.71 8.56 19.24
C TRP A 144 13.11 7.55 20.30
N ASN A 145 12.24 6.62 20.59
CA ASN A 145 12.54 5.57 21.54
C ASN A 145 13.37 4.49 20.86
N ILE A 146 14.64 4.74 20.69
CA ILE A 146 15.60 3.76 20.17
C ILE A 146 15.79 2.61 21.17
N LEU A 147 15.66 2.89 22.46
CA LEU A 147 15.63 1.90 23.54
C LEU A 147 14.24 1.97 24.18
N PRO A 148 13.43 0.90 24.13
CA PRO A 148 12.12 0.90 24.75
C PRO A 148 12.23 1.23 26.25
N ARG A 149 11.72 2.38 26.62
CA ARG A 149 11.69 2.84 28.01
C ARG A 149 10.34 3.44 28.34
N GLU A 150 9.90 3.22 29.56
CA GLU A 150 8.70 3.84 30.07
C GLU A 150 8.93 5.35 30.24
N GLY A 151 8.04 6.17 29.67
CA GLY A 151 8.16 7.61 29.76
C GLY A 151 9.38 8.23 29.07
N GLY A 152 10.14 7.49 28.26
CA GLY A 152 11.32 7.98 27.53
C GLY A 152 12.59 8.11 28.36
N GLU A 153 12.48 8.22 29.67
CA GLU A 153 13.59 8.31 30.64
C GLU A 153 13.42 7.31 31.79
N GLY A 154 12.31 6.57 31.82
CA GLY A 154 12.01 5.60 32.86
C GLY A 154 12.75 4.28 32.73
N ARG A 155 12.18 3.24 33.35
CA ARG A 155 12.74 1.88 33.30
C ARG A 155 12.84 1.37 31.87
N GLU A 156 13.82 0.55 31.62
CA GLU A 156 13.93 -0.20 30.38
C GLU A 156 12.79 -1.23 30.32
N ILE A 157 12.13 -1.32 29.15
CA ILE A 157 11.01 -2.22 28.91
C ILE A 157 11.50 -3.34 28.01
N ASP A 158 11.28 -4.58 28.43
CA ASP A 158 11.48 -5.76 27.59
C ASP A 158 10.11 -6.26 27.09
N LEU A 159 9.82 -6.03 25.80
CA LEU A 159 8.52 -6.31 25.22
C LEU A 159 8.31 -7.80 24.93
N LYS A 160 7.12 -8.31 25.26
CA LYS A 160 6.69 -9.66 24.95
C LYS A 160 6.24 -9.73 23.50
N LEU A 161 6.88 -10.55 22.67
CA LEU A 161 6.48 -10.73 21.27
C LEU A 161 5.28 -11.66 21.11
N SER A 162 5.22 -12.73 21.92
CA SER A 162 4.18 -13.75 21.80
C SER A 162 3.44 -13.97 23.12
N LEU A 163 2.14 -14.23 23.00
CA LEU A 163 1.25 -14.60 24.11
C LEU A 163 1.09 -16.12 24.24
N ILE A 164 1.96 -16.91 23.63
CA ILE A 164 1.88 -18.38 23.72
C ILE A 164 1.97 -18.80 25.19
N GLY A 165 1.05 -19.69 25.60
CA GLY A 165 0.90 -20.06 27.02
C GLY A 165 -0.25 -19.38 27.74
N ASP A 166 -0.80 -18.30 27.17
CA ASP A 166 -2.04 -17.66 27.61
C ASP A 166 -3.27 -18.37 27.01
N ASP A 167 -4.44 -17.74 27.01
CA ASP A 167 -5.66 -18.24 26.37
C ASP A 167 -5.52 -18.30 24.84
N VAL A 168 -6.41 -19.01 24.17
CA VAL A 168 -6.40 -19.16 22.71
C VAL A 168 -7.77 -18.83 22.14
N ALA A 169 -7.80 -18.06 21.07
CA ALA A 169 -9.04 -17.73 20.35
C ALA A 169 -8.94 -18.14 18.87
N GLU A 170 -10.08 -18.41 18.27
CA GLU A 170 -10.19 -18.64 16.84
C GLU A 170 -10.36 -17.28 16.13
N VAL A 171 -9.43 -16.95 15.25
CA VAL A 171 -9.35 -15.67 14.56
C VAL A 171 -9.49 -15.88 13.06
N ALA A 172 -10.28 -15.02 12.43
CA ALA A 172 -10.55 -15.02 11.00
C ALA A 172 -9.47 -14.24 10.24
N PHE A 173 -8.98 -14.84 9.17
CA PHE A 173 -8.07 -14.22 8.21
C PHE A 173 -8.69 -14.23 6.83
N PRO A 174 -8.63 -13.12 6.07
CA PRO A 174 -9.12 -13.10 4.71
C PRO A 174 -8.32 -14.06 3.85
N TYR A 175 -9.02 -14.74 2.97
CA TYR A 175 -8.44 -15.66 2.01
C TYR A 175 -9.08 -15.41 0.64
N PHE A 176 -8.27 -15.21 -0.36
CA PHE A 176 -8.72 -15.09 -1.75
C PHE A 176 -8.53 -16.45 -2.42
N ALA A 177 -9.61 -17.19 -2.59
CA ALA A 177 -9.58 -18.48 -3.27
C ALA A 177 -9.24 -18.28 -4.75
N GLY A 178 -8.08 -18.76 -5.16
CA GLY A 178 -7.42 -18.38 -6.40
C GLY A 178 -7.82 -19.12 -7.66
N GLU A 179 -9.06 -19.55 -7.87
CA GLU A 179 -9.40 -20.33 -9.05
C GLU A 179 -10.06 -19.56 -10.19
N SER A 180 -10.50 -18.33 -10.03
CA SER A 180 -11.15 -17.69 -11.16
C SER A 180 -10.42 -16.45 -11.63
N HIS A 181 -9.65 -16.63 -12.67
CA HIS A 181 -9.19 -15.54 -13.51
C HIS A 181 -10.33 -14.92 -14.34
N GLU A 182 -11.50 -15.53 -14.36
CA GLU A 182 -12.61 -15.12 -15.20
C GLU A 182 -13.69 -14.33 -14.45
N HIS A 183 -13.79 -14.46 -13.15
CA HIS A 183 -14.88 -13.83 -12.39
C HIS A 183 -14.39 -13.28 -11.05
N PHE A 184 -14.66 -12.02 -10.81
CA PHE A 184 -14.58 -11.40 -9.49
C PHE A 184 -15.73 -11.89 -8.59
N GLN A 185 -16.08 -13.16 -8.66
CA GLN A 185 -17.10 -13.71 -7.78
C GLN A 185 -16.47 -14.11 -6.46
N HIS A 186 -16.73 -13.33 -5.43
CA HIS A 186 -16.56 -13.77 -4.08
C HIS A 186 -17.57 -14.86 -3.79
N VAL A 187 -17.10 -16.07 -3.67
CA VAL A 187 -17.88 -17.13 -3.05
C VAL A 187 -17.83 -16.83 -1.55
N ALA A 188 -18.93 -16.30 -1.03
CA ALA A 188 -19.02 -15.77 0.32
C ALA A 188 -18.66 -16.76 1.45
N GLY A 189 -18.60 -18.06 1.18
CA GLY A 189 -18.27 -19.10 2.16
C GLY A 189 -16.77 -19.38 2.31
N ASP A 190 -15.97 -19.18 1.26
CA ASP A 190 -14.57 -19.63 1.20
C ASP A 190 -13.54 -18.50 1.37
N ALA A 191 -14.02 -17.27 1.55
CA ALA A 191 -13.17 -16.08 1.59
C ALA A 191 -12.46 -15.86 2.94
N VAL A 192 -12.71 -16.67 3.94
CA VAL A 192 -12.18 -16.52 5.29
C VAL A 192 -11.67 -17.85 5.82
N GLN A 193 -10.44 -17.84 6.32
CA GLN A 193 -9.85 -18.97 7.04
C GLN A 193 -9.73 -18.63 8.52
N TYR A 194 -10.11 -19.59 9.35
CA TYR A 194 -10.00 -19.48 10.80
C TYR A 194 -8.78 -20.21 11.29
N ARG A 195 -7.99 -19.54 12.14
CA ARG A 195 -6.80 -20.12 12.79
C ARG A 195 -6.77 -19.75 14.26
N ARG A 196 -6.16 -20.59 15.06
CA ARG A 196 -6.00 -20.35 16.50
C ARG A 196 -4.82 -19.42 16.76
N VAL A 197 -5.07 -18.42 17.60
CA VAL A 197 -4.10 -17.37 17.98
C VAL A 197 -4.06 -17.27 19.50
N PRO A 198 -2.88 -17.15 20.12
CA PRO A 198 -2.77 -16.84 21.54
C PRO A 198 -3.35 -15.45 21.81
N VAL A 199 -4.11 -15.33 22.90
CA VAL A 199 -4.78 -14.08 23.26
C VAL A 199 -4.66 -13.78 24.74
N HIS A 200 -4.73 -12.51 25.08
CA HIS A 200 -4.79 -12.03 26.45
C HIS A 200 -6.07 -11.23 26.68
N ASN A 201 -6.56 -11.20 27.91
CA ASN A 201 -7.74 -10.43 28.28
C ASN A 201 -7.32 -9.12 28.93
N VAL A 202 -7.83 -8.00 28.41
CA VAL A 202 -7.52 -6.65 28.92
C VAL A 202 -8.83 -6.00 29.37
N VAL A 203 -8.80 -5.37 30.54
CA VAL A 203 -9.92 -4.56 31.03
C VAL A 203 -9.82 -3.16 30.44
N LEU A 204 -10.87 -2.73 29.75
CA LEU A 204 -10.93 -1.40 29.13
C LEU A 204 -11.45 -0.35 30.13
N ALA A 205 -11.34 0.92 29.76
CA ALA A 205 -11.76 2.06 30.60
C ALA A 205 -13.25 2.06 30.97
N ASP A 206 -14.09 1.45 30.13
CA ASP A 206 -15.53 1.29 30.39
C ASP A 206 -15.85 0.07 31.29
N GLY A 207 -14.85 -0.65 31.74
CA GLY A 207 -14.98 -1.87 32.56
C GLY A 207 -15.27 -3.14 31.77
N SER A 208 -15.39 -3.07 30.46
CA SER A 208 -15.53 -4.26 29.61
C SER A 208 -14.21 -5.01 29.47
N VAL A 209 -14.28 -6.30 29.15
CA VAL A 209 -13.11 -7.13 28.91
C VAL A 209 -12.97 -7.40 27.41
N ALA A 210 -11.84 -7.00 26.85
CA ALA A 210 -11.50 -7.24 25.46
C ALA A 210 -10.41 -8.31 25.33
N LYS A 211 -10.48 -9.11 24.27
CA LYS A 211 -9.39 -9.99 23.87
C LYS A 211 -8.41 -9.24 22.98
N VAL A 212 -7.13 -9.45 23.22
CA VAL A 212 -6.06 -8.88 22.40
C VAL A 212 -5.09 -9.98 21.97
N ALA A 213 -4.43 -9.77 20.83
CA ALA A 213 -3.32 -10.59 20.36
C ALA A 213 -2.16 -9.66 19.95
N THR A 214 -0.93 -10.16 19.98
CA THR A 214 0.19 -9.40 19.40
C THR A 214 0.16 -9.46 17.87
N VAL A 215 0.70 -8.45 17.21
CA VAL A 215 0.93 -8.50 15.76
C VAL A 215 1.80 -9.70 15.38
N PHE A 216 2.76 -10.07 16.22
CA PHE A 216 3.60 -11.26 16.03
C PHE A 216 2.77 -12.55 15.95
N ASP A 217 1.88 -12.77 16.90
CA ASP A 217 1.04 -13.97 16.94
C ASP A 217 0.05 -14.01 15.77
N LEU A 218 -0.52 -12.85 15.43
CA LEU A 218 -1.39 -12.70 14.25
C LEU A 218 -0.61 -12.95 12.96
N SER A 219 0.63 -12.48 12.86
CA SER A 219 1.49 -12.70 11.69
C SER A 219 1.86 -14.17 11.50
N ALA A 220 2.20 -14.89 12.59
CA ALA A 220 2.45 -16.32 12.54
C ALA A 220 1.24 -17.10 12.05
N ALA A 221 0.04 -16.73 12.53
CA ALA A 221 -1.21 -17.33 12.11
C ALA A 221 -1.55 -16.96 10.65
N ASN A 222 -1.35 -15.70 10.25
CA ASN A 222 -1.57 -15.29 8.86
C ASN A 222 -0.67 -16.02 7.87
N LEU A 223 0.56 -16.33 8.28
CA LEU A 223 1.50 -17.17 7.52
C LEU A 223 1.19 -18.69 7.62
N ALA A 224 0.10 -19.06 8.27
CA ALA A 224 -0.36 -20.44 8.45
C ALA A 224 0.65 -21.37 9.14
N ILE A 225 1.51 -20.83 9.99
CA ILE A 225 2.54 -21.61 10.69
C ILE A 225 1.90 -22.38 11.85
N ASP A 226 2.08 -23.70 11.88
CA ASP A 226 1.64 -24.53 13.00
C ASP A 226 2.52 -24.25 14.24
N ARG A 227 1.88 -23.88 15.32
CA ARG A 227 2.51 -23.59 16.62
C ARG A 227 2.03 -24.54 17.73
N GLY A 228 1.40 -25.65 17.36
CA GLY A 228 0.86 -26.61 18.30
C GLY A 228 -0.41 -26.15 19.02
N LEU A 229 -1.06 -25.08 18.52
CA LEU A 229 -2.30 -24.56 19.12
C LEU A 229 -3.53 -25.34 18.68
N GLY A 230 -3.37 -26.28 17.76
CA GLY A 230 -4.47 -26.99 17.11
C GLY A 230 -5.27 -26.09 16.16
N GLY A 231 -6.44 -26.57 15.74
CA GLY A 231 -7.29 -25.86 14.79
C GLY A 231 -7.06 -26.32 13.34
N ALA A 232 -7.70 -25.60 12.42
CA ALA A 232 -7.64 -25.86 10.98
C ALA A 232 -6.73 -24.85 10.26
N ASN A 233 -6.49 -25.08 8.98
CA ASN A 233 -5.84 -24.14 8.06
C ASN A 233 -4.40 -23.75 8.45
N VAL A 234 -3.68 -24.67 9.10
CA VAL A 234 -2.25 -24.51 9.39
C VAL A 234 -1.45 -25.53 8.59
N ALA A 235 -0.26 -25.12 8.15
CA ALA A 235 0.61 -25.94 7.33
C ALA A 235 1.24 -27.08 8.14
N LYS A 236 1.21 -28.29 7.61
CA LYS A 236 1.90 -29.46 8.21
C LYS A 236 3.41 -29.33 8.06
N ASP A 237 3.84 -28.93 6.89
CA ASP A 237 5.24 -28.75 6.51
C ASP A 237 5.34 -27.85 5.26
N TYR A 238 6.54 -27.69 4.70
CA TYR A 238 6.76 -26.91 3.49
C TYR A 238 6.20 -27.56 2.21
N ASP A 239 5.86 -28.84 2.25
CA ASP A 239 5.30 -29.61 1.14
C ASP A 239 3.76 -29.59 1.12
N ASP A 240 3.13 -28.98 2.12
CA ASP A 240 1.68 -28.85 2.20
C ASP A 240 1.15 -27.77 1.23
N ALA A 241 0.86 -28.19 0.01
CA ALA A 241 0.34 -27.33 -1.04
C ALA A 241 -1.13 -26.92 -0.83
N SER A 242 -1.83 -27.49 0.14
CA SER A 242 -3.23 -27.18 0.41
C SER A 242 -3.44 -25.93 1.25
N VAL A 243 -2.37 -25.43 1.88
CA VAL A 243 -2.43 -24.27 2.77
C VAL A 243 -1.69 -23.08 2.16
N PRO A 244 -2.39 -21.94 1.99
CA PRO A 244 -1.78 -20.72 1.45
C PRO A 244 -0.59 -20.24 2.27
N GLY A 245 0.46 -19.82 1.57
CA GLY A 245 1.67 -19.27 2.17
C GLY A 245 2.82 -20.25 2.27
N THR A 246 2.61 -21.55 2.05
CA THR A 246 3.70 -22.53 2.06
C THR A 246 4.55 -22.47 0.78
N PRO A 247 5.79 -22.95 0.83
CA PRO A 247 6.62 -23.10 -0.36
C PRO A 247 5.98 -23.98 -1.46
N ALA A 248 5.28 -25.05 -1.10
CA ALA A 248 4.60 -25.92 -2.06
C ALA A 248 3.36 -25.23 -2.69
N TRP A 249 2.61 -24.47 -1.93
CA TRP A 249 1.48 -23.70 -2.44
C TRP A 249 1.94 -22.64 -3.46
N GLN A 250 2.98 -21.87 -3.13
CA GLN A 250 3.50 -20.86 -4.05
C GLN A 250 4.03 -21.47 -5.35
N GLU A 251 4.64 -22.66 -5.31
CA GLU A 251 5.15 -23.35 -6.49
C GLU A 251 4.05 -23.61 -7.52
N GLN A 252 2.85 -24.00 -7.07
CA GLN A 252 1.70 -24.20 -7.96
C GLN A 252 1.26 -22.89 -8.64
N ILE A 253 1.37 -21.76 -7.95
CA ILE A 253 0.96 -20.45 -8.44
C ILE A 253 2.04 -19.84 -9.32
N THR A 254 3.25 -19.74 -8.83
CA THR A 254 4.34 -19.01 -9.46
C THR A 254 5.13 -19.82 -10.48
N GLY A 255 5.17 -21.13 -10.33
CA GLY A 255 6.06 -22.02 -11.08
C GLY A 255 7.50 -22.03 -10.59
N VAL A 256 7.84 -21.26 -9.56
CA VAL A 256 9.16 -21.30 -8.93
C VAL A 256 9.23 -22.48 -7.97
N SER A 257 10.24 -23.35 -8.10
CA SER A 257 10.33 -24.54 -7.27
C SER A 257 10.46 -24.17 -5.78
N ARG A 258 9.80 -24.97 -4.92
CA ARG A 258 9.82 -24.79 -3.46
C ARG A 258 11.21 -24.82 -2.88
N GLU A 259 12.09 -25.66 -3.42
CA GLU A 259 13.48 -25.78 -2.94
C GLU A 259 14.24 -24.47 -3.15
N LYS A 260 14.07 -23.83 -4.31
CA LYS A 260 14.69 -22.52 -4.58
C LYS A 260 14.12 -21.42 -3.70
N ALA A 261 12.81 -21.43 -3.48
CA ALA A 261 12.15 -20.46 -2.59
C ALA A 261 12.66 -20.60 -1.15
N ILE A 262 12.73 -21.84 -0.63
CA ILE A 262 13.28 -22.14 0.71
C ILE A 262 14.74 -21.74 0.80
N GLN A 263 15.55 -22.09 -0.21
CA GLN A 263 16.97 -21.76 -0.25
C GLN A 263 17.20 -20.25 -0.14
N ILE A 264 16.48 -19.45 -0.95
CA ILE A 264 16.66 -17.99 -0.97
C ILE A 264 16.19 -17.36 0.33
N ALA A 265 15.05 -17.80 0.87
CA ALA A 265 14.57 -17.32 2.16
C ALA A 265 15.60 -17.51 3.27
N ARG A 266 16.18 -18.73 3.34
CA ARG A 266 17.24 -19.08 4.31
C ARG A 266 18.50 -18.27 4.09
N GLU A 267 18.99 -18.18 2.87
CA GLU A 267 20.23 -17.45 2.55
C GLU A 267 20.09 -15.94 2.84
N PHE A 268 18.92 -15.37 2.54
CA PHE A 268 18.63 -13.97 2.81
C PHE A 268 18.62 -13.68 4.31
N ALA A 269 17.91 -14.51 5.09
CA ALA A 269 17.81 -14.36 6.54
C ALA A 269 19.14 -14.68 7.24
N ASP A 270 19.82 -15.73 6.85
CA ASP A 270 21.12 -16.12 7.42
C ASP A 270 22.18 -15.03 7.19
N ASN A 271 22.24 -14.45 5.99
CA ASN A 271 23.10 -13.31 5.72
C ASN A 271 22.70 -12.10 6.56
N ALA A 272 21.42 -11.78 6.66
CA ALA A 272 20.94 -10.66 7.46
C ALA A 272 21.28 -10.84 8.94
N ASP A 273 21.12 -12.02 9.50
CA ASP A 273 21.50 -12.29 10.90
C ASP A 273 23.01 -12.13 11.13
N LYS A 274 23.83 -12.72 10.28
CA LYS A 274 25.30 -12.64 10.36
C LYS A 274 25.85 -11.24 10.20
N THR A 275 25.25 -10.47 9.30
CA THR A 275 25.73 -9.13 8.95
C THR A 275 24.97 -7.99 9.64
N LYS A 276 24.02 -8.33 10.51
CA LYS A 276 23.14 -7.36 11.20
C LYS A 276 22.34 -6.50 10.22
N GLY A 277 21.61 -7.18 9.32
CA GLY A 277 20.63 -6.58 8.44
C GLY A 277 21.17 -6.15 7.06
N ARG A 278 22.31 -6.65 6.60
CA ARG A 278 22.86 -6.27 5.29
C ARG A 278 22.38 -7.19 4.15
N SER A 279 21.11 -7.47 4.12
CA SER A 279 20.43 -8.04 2.95
C SER A 279 19.52 -6.99 2.35
N MET A 280 19.48 -6.90 1.03
CA MET A 280 18.82 -5.82 0.29
C MET A 280 17.87 -6.37 -0.77
N ILE A 281 16.76 -5.69 -0.97
CA ILE A 281 15.85 -5.94 -2.08
C ILE A 281 15.84 -4.69 -2.98
N ILE A 282 16.20 -4.88 -4.24
CA ILE A 282 16.12 -3.84 -5.27
C ILE A 282 14.87 -4.11 -6.10
N VAL A 283 13.96 -3.14 -6.14
CA VAL A 283 12.67 -3.29 -6.80
C VAL A 283 12.59 -2.44 -8.04
N GLY A 284 12.31 -3.09 -9.17
CA GLY A 284 11.99 -2.43 -10.43
C GLY A 284 10.54 -1.97 -10.49
N ALA A 285 10.24 -1.08 -11.43
CA ALA A 285 8.92 -0.50 -11.62
C ALA A 285 7.84 -1.52 -12.02
N ALA A 286 8.21 -2.67 -12.57
CA ALA A 286 7.26 -3.67 -13.05
C ALA A 286 6.30 -4.18 -11.98
N MET A 287 6.76 -4.33 -10.74
CA MET A 287 5.94 -4.87 -9.65
C MET A 287 4.73 -4.00 -9.29
N ASN A 288 4.82 -2.68 -9.48
CA ASN A 288 3.72 -1.76 -9.20
C ASN A 288 2.72 -1.63 -10.36
N HIS A 289 2.90 -2.36 -11.42
CA HIS A 289 1.97 -2.39 -12.55
C HIS A 289 0.97 -3.55 -12.49
N TRP A 290 1.16 -4.49 -11.54
CA TRP A 290 0.22 -5.60 -11.34
C TRP A 290 -1.01 -5.18 -10.53
N TYR A 291 -2.09 -5.91 -10.70
CA TYR A 291 -3.36 -5.63 -10.02
C TYR A 291 -3.22 -5.65 -8.50
N HIS A 292 -2.49 -6.62 -7.95
CA HIS A 292 -2.22 -6.75 -6.51
C HIS A 292 -0.84 -6.18 -6.10
N MET A 293 -0.45 -5.06 -6.65
CA MET A 293 0.87 -4.46 -6.42
C MET A 293 1.16 -4.21 -4.93
N ASP A 294 0.16 -3.80 -4.16
CA ASP A 294 0.29 -3.54 -2.72
C ASP A 294 0.65 -4.81 -1.94
N MET A 295 0.10 -5.97 -2.31
CA MET A 295 0.45 -7.25 -1.71
C MET A 295 1.89 -7.66 -2.05
N ASN A 296 2.34 -7.40 -3.29
CA ASN A 296 3.72 -7.62 -3.70
C ASN A 296 4.69 -6.81 -2.83
N TYR A 297 4.44 -5.51 -2.72
CA TYR A 297 5.27 -4.63 -1.89
C TYR A 297 5.25 -5.01 -0.42
N ARG A 298 4.07 -5.23 0.16
CA ARG A 298 3.93 -5.60 1.57
C ARG A 298 4.64 -6.90 1.91
N GLY A 299 4.57 -7.90 1.02
CA GLY A 299 5.26 -9.18 1.20
C GLY A 299 6.79 -9.00 1.29
N LEU A 300 7.37 -8.19 0.41
CA LEU A 300 8.80 -7.90 0.41
C LEU A 300 9.24 -6.99 1.57
N ILE A 301 8.41 -6.00 1.93
CA ILE A 301 8.68 -5.15 3.10
C ILE A 301 8.67 -5.99 4.37
N ASN A 302 7.72 -6.91 4.52
CA ASN A 302 7.70 -7.82 5.65
C ASN A 302 8.98 -8.67 5.74
N MET A 303 9.47 -9.17 4.61
CA MET A 303 10.72 -9.91 4.56
C MET A 303 11.90 -9.08 5.09
N LEU A 304 11.99 -7.81 4.69
CA LEU A 304 13.02 -6.89 5.17
C LEU A 304 12.87 -6.57 6.66
N MET A 305 11.64 -6.39 7.13
CA MET A 305 11.36 -6.08 8.54
C MET A 305 11.65 -7.28 9.44
N LEU A 306 11.23 -8.47 9.03
CA LEU A 306 11.51 -9.72 9.77
C LEU A 306 13.02 -10.00 9.87
N CYS A 307 13.79 -9.63 8.85
CA CYS A 307 15.24 -9.81 8.84
C CYS A 307 16.03 -8.59 9.36
N GLY A 308 15.37 -7.56 9.89
CA GLY A 308 16.02 -6.40 10.47
C GLY A 308 16.87 -5.58 9.48
N CYS A 309 16.46 -5.56 8.19
CA CYS A 309 17.29 -4.97 7.14
C CYS A 309 17.09 -3.48 6.94
N VAL A 310 15.95 -2.93 7.37
CA VAL A 310 15.63 -1.51 7.20
C VAL A 310 16.41 -0.66 8.20
N GLY A 311 17.03 0.42 7.70
CA GLY A 311 17.87 1.30 8.52
C GLY A 311 19.33 0.85 8.64
N GLN A 312 19.74 -0.21 7.93
CA GLN A 312 21.11 -0.70 7.93
C GLN A 312 21.82 -0.33 6.63
N THR A 313 22.99 0.25 6.73
CA THR A 313 23.83 0.54 5.56
C THR A 313 24.21 -0.75 4.83
N GLY A 314 23.84 -0.84 3.56
CA GLY A 314 24.04 -2.05 2.74
C GLY A 314 22.90 -3.06 2.84
N GLY A 315 21.82 -2.72 3.54
CA GLY A 315 20.57 -3.49 3.61
C GLY A 315 19.37 -2.67 3.19
N GLY A 316 18.18 -3.27 3.29
CA GLY A 316 16.91 -2.59 3.16
C GLY A 316 16.34 -2.56 1.75
N TRP A 317 15.56 -1.53 1.50
CA TRP A 317 14.74 -1.37 0.31
C TRP A 317 15.36 -0.36 -0.66
N ALA A 318 15.70 -0.81 -1.86
CA ALA A 318 16.11 0.06 -2.95
C ALA A 318 15.01 0.11 -4.01
N HIS A 319 14.19 1.14 -3.93
CA HIS A 319 13.06 1.34 -4.83
C HIS A 319 13.45 2.22 -6.02
N TYR A 320 13.01 1.84 -7.21
CA TYR A 320 13.10 2.71 -8.37
C TYR A 320 12.13 3.88 -8.23
N VAL A 321 12.66 5.04 -7.96
CA VAL A 321 11.86 6.28 -7.79
C VAL A 321 11.98 7.25 -8.96
N GLY A 322 12.70 6.86 -9.98
CA GLY A 322 13.03 7.68 -11.14
C GLY A 322 14.36 8.40 -10.99
N GLN A 323 15.06 8.55 -12.08
CA GLN A 323 16.42 9.12 -12.12
C GLN A 323 16.46 10.55 -11.58
N GLU A 324 15.44 11.32 -11.84
CA GLU A 324 15.29 12.71 -11.43
C GLU A 324 15.28 12.90 -9.91
N LYS A 325 14.96 11.85 -9.15
CA LYS A 325 14.89 11.92 -7.68
C LYS A 325 16.21 11.54 -7.00
N LEU A 326 17.16 11.06 -7.74
CA LEU A 326 18.48 10.70 -7.25
C LEU A 326 19.48 11.86 -7.31
N ARG A 327 19.14 12.94 -8.01
CA ARG A 327 19.98 14.12 -8.13
C ARG A 327 19.87 15.00 -6.88
N PRO A 328 20.95 15.66 -6.50
CA PRO A 328 20.85 16.78 -5.57
C PRO A 328 19.83 17.78 -6.12
N GLN A 329 18.88 18.15 -5.31
CA GLN A 329 17.90 19.15 -5.71
C GLN A 329 18.57 20.52 -5.68
N CYS A 330 18.88 21.03 -6.85
CA CYS A 330 19.39 22.37 -7.02
C CYS A 330 18.45 23.16 -7.93
N GLY A 331 17.97 24.29 -7.47
CA GLY A 331 17.06 25.14 -8.21
C GLY A 331 15.94 25.72 -7.35
N TRP A 332 15.27 26.71 -7.88
CA TRP A 332 14.24 27.44 -7.16
C TRP A 332 13.00 26.59 -6.86
N LEU A 333 12.61 25.71 -7.76
CA LEU A 333 11.45 24.85 -7.57
C LEU A 333 11.58 23.91 -6.36
N PRO A 334 12.68 23.17 -6.19
CA PRO A 334 12.92 22.39 -4.97
C PRO A 334 13.01 23.22 -3.71
N LEU A 335 13.55 24.45 -3.78
CA LEU A 335 13.59 25.36 -2.64
C LEU A 335 12.19 25.86 -2.28
N ALA A 336 11.35 26.17 -3.25
CA ALA A 336 9.97 26.56 -3.02
C ALA A 336 9.16 25.41 -2.38
N PHE A 337 9.36 24.17 -2.82
CA PHE A 337 8.78 23.00 -2.17
C PHE A 337 9.32 22.79 -0.75
N GLY A 338 10.59 23.06 -0.53
CA GLY A 338 11.20 23.00 0.81
C GLY A 338 10.64 24.03 1.77
N LEU A 339 10.29 25.21 1.30
CA LEU A 339 9.61 26.24 2.08
C LEU A 339 8.17 25.87 2.44
N ASP A 340 7.55 25.02 1.65
CA ASP A 340 6.17 24.57 1.85
C ASP A 340 6.10 23.19 2.57
N TRP A 341 7.13 22.79 3.25
CA TRP A 341 7.22 21.50 3.98
C TRP A 341 6.14 21.32 5.05
N ASN A 342 5.50 22.38 5.44
CA ASN A 342 4.32 22.33 6.31
C ASN A 342 3.07 21.76 5.61
N ARG A 343 3.15 21.54 4.30
CA ARG A 343 2.09 20.93 3.51
C ARG A 343 2.66 19.75 2.74
N PRO A 344 2.02 18.57 2.79
CA PRO A 344 2.44 17.47 1.95
C PRO A 344 2.54 17.94 0.51
N PRO A 345 3.60 17.56 -0.25
CA PRO A 345 3.66 17.87 -1.66
C PRO A 345 2.41 17.29 -2.33
N ARG A 346 1.70 18.13 -3.04
CA ARG A 346 0.51 17.72 -3.77
C ARG A 346 0.92 16.79 -4.89
N GLN A 347 0.53 15.55 -4.79
CA GLN A 347 0.63 14.61 -5.88
C GLN A 347 -0.57 14.83 -6.78
N MET A 348 -0.41 14.59 -8.06
CA MET A 348 -1.52 14.66 -9.01
C MET A 348 -2.57 13.61 -8.66
N ASN A 349 -3.81 13.94 -8.85
CA ASN A 349 -4.91 12.98 -8.77
C ASN A 349 -4.56 11.77 -9.61
N GLY A 350 -4.74 10.59 -9.03
CA GLY A 350 -4.62 9.38 -9.80
C GLY A 350 -5.55 9.43 -11.00
N THR A 351 -5.10 8.88 -12.10
CA THR A 351 -5.86 8.78 -13.35
C THR A 351 -7.19 8.04 -13.20
N SER A 352 -7.37 7.29 -12.11
CA SER A 352 -8.61 6.55 -11.80
C SER A 352 -9.87 7.43 -11.84
N PHE A 353 -9.77 8.67 -11.37
CA PHE A 353 -10.91 9.59 -11.43
C PHE A 353 -11.36 9.88 -12.86
N PHE A 354 -10.43 10.11 -13.78
CA PHE A 354 -10.75 10.38 -15.17
C PHE A 354 -11.29 9.13 -15.88
N TYR A 355 -10.84 7.96 -15.50
CA TYR A 355 -11.32 6.70 -16.08
C TYR A 355 -12.74 6.38 -15.66
N ALA A 356 -13.10 6.71 -14.43
CA ALA A 356 -14.44 6.44 -13.92
C ALA A 356 -15.56 7.18 -14.69
N HIS A 357 -15.22 8.20 -15.47
CA HIS A 357 -16.17 8.93 -16.32
C HIS A 357 -16.19 8.45 -17.76
N SER A 358 -15.26 7.61 -18.14
CA SER A 358 -15.23 7.09 -19.51
C SER A 358 -16.33 6.05 -19.69
N SER A 359 -17.09 6.14 -20.76
CA SER A 359 -18.08 5.12 -21.13
C SER A 359 -17.46 3.75 -21.36
N GLN A 360 -16.16 3.70 -21.59
CA GLN A 360 -15.40 2.45 -21.76
C GLN A 360 -14.76 1.94 -20.49
N TRP A 361 -14.72 2.72 -19.46
CA TRP A 361 -14.22 2.28 -18.16
C TRP A 361 -15.32 1.57 -17.39
N ARG A 362 -15.08 0.32 -17.05
CA ARG A 362 -16.11 -0.59 -16.56
C ARG A 362 -16.20 -0.68 -15.03
N HIS A 363 -15.34 0.05 -14.32
CA HIS A 363 -15.36 0.10 -12.86
C HIS A 363 -16.65 0.67 -12.28
N GLU A 364 -17.34 1.50 -13.02
CA GLU A 364 -18.65 2.03 -12.60
C GLU A 364 -19.72 0.96 -12.41
N LYS A 365 -19.56 -0.20 -13.07
CA LYS A 365 -20.46 -1.35 -12.96
C LYS A 365 -19.96 -2.41 -11.98
N MET A 366 -18.78 -2.25 -11.41
CA MET A 366 -18.26 -3.10 -10.35
C MET A 366 -18.63 -2.53 -9.00
N SER A 367 -19.24 -3.35 -8.15
CA SER A 367 -19.39 -3.00 -6.76
C SER A 367 -18.02 -2.99 -6.09
N MET A 368 -17.66 -1.87 -5.45
CA MET A 368 -16.44 -1.79 -4.65
C MET A 368 -16.49 -2.73 -3.45
N HIS A 369 -17.68 -3.13 -3.04
CA HIS A 369 -17.86 -4.14 -1.99
C HIS A 369 -17.29 -5.51 -2.36
N ASP A 370 -17.16 -5.81 -3.67
CA ASP A 370 -16.59 -7.07 -4.13
C ASP A 370 -15.07 -7.13 -3.99
N VAL A 371 -14.40 -5.97 -3.95
CA VAL A 371 -12.94 -5.87 -3.80
C VAL A 371 -12.49 -5.54 -2.38
N LEU A 372 -13.42 -5.27 -1.46
CA LEU A 372 -13.10 -5.10 -0.05
C LEU A 372 -12.81 -6.45 0.61
N SER A 373 -12.06 -6.40 1.71
CA SER A 373 -11.88 -7.57 2.56
C SER A 373 -13.24 -8.18 2.92
N PRO A 374 -13.40 -9.50 2.86
CA PRO A 374 -14.63 -10.16 3.32
C PRO A 374 -14.95 -9.91 4.80
N LEU A 375 -13.98 -9.47 5.59
CA LEU A 375 -14.13 -9.08 6.99
C LEU A 375 -14.51 -7.61 7.18
N ALA A 376 -14.50 -6.81 6.12
CA ALA A 376 -14.86 -5.41 6.22
C ALA A 376 -16.34 -5.21 6.49
N ASP A 377 -16.68 -4.24 7.36
CA ASP A 377 -18.05 -3.77 7.51
C ASP A 377 -18.44 -2.93 6.30
N LYS A 378 -19.04 -3.59 5.31
CA LYS A 378 -19.40 -2.98 4.04
C LYS A 378 -20.34 -1.78 4.17
N SER A 379 -21.11 -1.69 5.27
CA SER A 379 -22.01 -0.56 5.51
C SER A 379 -21.28 0.78 5.71
N GLN A 380 -20.01 0.72 6.06
CA GLN A 380 -19.17 1.92 6.26
C GLN A 380 -18.51 2.42 4.97
N PHE A 381 -18.63 1.67 3.89
CA PHE A 381 -17.94 1.96 2.64
C PHE A 381 -18.93 2.21 1.50
N PRO A 382 -18.66 3.19 0.63
CA PRO A 382 -19.46 3.38 -0.57
C PRO A 382 -19.35 2.16 -1.49
N GLU A 383 -20.41 1.90 -2.23
CA GLU A 383 -20.42 0.82 -3.21
C GLU A 383 -19.76 1.22 -4.54
N HIS A 384 -19.95 2.46 -4.96
CA HIS A 384 -19.48 2.93 -6.26
C HIS A 384 -18.07 3.52 -6.18
N ALA A 385 -17.23 3.21 -7.18
CA ALA A 385 -15.84 3.69 -7.24
C ALA A 385 -15.69 5.21 -7.20
N LEU A 386 -16.61 5.95 -7.82
CA LEU A 386 -16.62 7.42 -7.81
C LEU A 386 -16.82 8.01 -6.42
N ASP A 387 -17.62 7.37 -5.58
CA ASP A 387 -17.88 7.85 -4.22
C ASP A 387 -16.60 7.84 -3.36
N TYR A 388 -15.69 6.90 -3.63
CA TYR A 388 -14.37 6.90 -2.97
C TYR A 388 -13.53 8.11 -3.36
N ASN A 389 -13.54 8.49 -4.62
CA ASN A 389 -12.81 9.67 -5.08
C ASN A 389 -13.38 10.94 -4.44
N ILE A 390 -14.70 11.11 -4.43
CA ILE A 390 -15.38 12.24 -3.82
C ILE A 390 -15.12 12.27 -2.31
N ARG A 391 -15.25 11.12 -1.64
CA ARG A 391 -14.99 10.99 -0.21
C ARG A 391 -13.54 11.31 0.14
N ALA A 392 -12.59 10.79 -0.64
CA ALA A 392 -11.16 11.03 -0.46
C ALA A 392 -10.80 12.51 -0.68
N GLU A 393 -11.41 13.17 -1.67
CA GLU A 393 -11.22 14.58 -1.91
C GLU A 393 -11.78 15.42 -0.74
N ARG A 394 -12.99 15.12 -0.27
CA ARG A 394 -13.60 15.78 0.90
C ARG A 394 -12.83 15.57 2.19
N ALA A 395 -12.23 14.40 2.35
CA ALA A 395 -11.38 14.09 3.49
C ALA A 395 -9.97 14.69 3.38
N GLY A 396 -9.62 15.31 2.25
CA GLY A 396 -8.29 15.83 1.99
C GLY A 396 -7.22 14.74 1.74
N TRP A 397 -7.64 13.54 1.41
CA TRP A 397 -6.73 12.41 1.15
C TRP A 397 -6.19 12.42 -0.27
N LEU A 398 -6.94 13.00 -1.22
CA LEU A 398 -6.42 13.20 -2.56
C LEU A 398 -5.37 14.30 -2.53
N PRO A 399 -4.22 14.05 -3.15
CA PRO A 399 -3.05 14.93 -3.01
C PRO A 399 -3.20 16.29 -3.71
N SER A 400 -4.04 16.40 -4.70
CA SER A 400 -4.44 17.69 -5.22
C SER A 400 -5.43 18.31 -4.24
N ALA A 401 -5.22 19.51 -3.83
CA ALA A 401 -6.22 20.22 -3.04
C ALA A 401 -7.59 20.07 -3.70
N PRO A 402 -8.66 20.00 -2.90
CA PRO A 402 -9.99 19.91 -3.46
C PRO A 402 -10.15 21.02 -4.51
N GLN A 403 -10.43 20.62 -5.74
CA GLN A 403 -10.72 21.56 -6.81
C GLN A 403 -12.17 21.97 -6.66
N LEU A 404 -12.36 23.19 -6.24
CA LEU A 404 -13.68 23.78 -6.15
C LEU A 404 -14.13 24.26 -7.53
N ASN A 405 -15.43 24.27 -7.75
CA ASN A 405 -16.05 24.74 -8.99
C ASN A 405 -15.98 26.27 -9.16
N THR A 406 -15.15 26.95 -8.38
CA THR A 406 -14.92 28.38 -8.48
C THR A 406 -13.47 28.73 -8.16
N ASN A 407 -13.04 29.91 -8.61
CA ASN A 407 -11.71 30.40 -8.34
C ASN A 407 -11.54 30.72 -6.85
N PRO A 408 -10.49 30.20 -6.16
CA PRO A 408 -10.23 30.50 -4.76
C PRO A 408 -10.15 31.99 -4.42
N LEU A 409 -9.70 32.82 -5.36
CA LEU A 409 -9.69 34.29 -5.17
C LEU A 409 -11.10 34.86 -5.08
N HIS A 410 -12.06 34.33 -5.79
CA HIS A 410 -13.46 34.71 -5.66
C HIS A 410 -14.01 34.34 -4.29
N ILE A 411 -13.66 33.14 -3.79
CA ILE A 411 -14.06 32.70 -2.45
C ILE A 411 -13.56 33.67 -1.38
N CYS A 412 -12.30 34.09 -1.44
CA CYS A 412 -11.74 35.03 -0.49
C CYS A 412 -12.47 36.37 -0.53
N ARG A 413 -12.79 36.88 -1.73
CA ARG A 413 -13.54 38.10 -1.92
C ARG A 413 -14.97 38.00 -1.40
N ASP A 414 -15.65 36.92 -1.71
CA ASP A 414 -17.04 36.68 -1.34
C ASP A 414 -17.17 36.45 0.18
N ALA A 415 -16.19 35.76 0.78
CA ALA A 415 -16.09 35.63 2.22
C ALA A 415 -15.91 36.99 2.91
N ALA A 416 -15.02 37.83 2.39
CA ALA A 416 -14.82 39.17 2.92
C ALA A 416 -16.09 40.02 2.79
N ALA A 417 -16.80 39.93 1.67
CA ALA A 417 -18.08 40.61 1.45
C ALA A 417 -19.17 40.10 2.42
N ALA A 418 -19.12 38.83 2.80
CA ALA A 418 -20.01 38.24 3.79
C ALA A 418 -19.57 38.48 5.24
N GLY A 419 -18.43 39.13 5.47
CA GLY A 419 -17.88 39.36 6.80
C GLY A 419 -17.45 38.07 7.51
N MET A 420 -17.07 37.04 6.76
CA MET A 420 -16.69 35.71 7.27
C MET A 420 -15.21 35.43 7.01
N ASP A 421 -14.62 34.61 7.88
CA ASP A 421 -13.34 33.98 7.58
C ASP A 421 -13.46 33.06 6.35
N PRO A 422 -12.53 33.08 5.40
CA PRO A 422 -12.62 32.26 4.19
C PRO A 422 -12.84 30.76 4.45
N LYS A 423 -12.25 30.19 5.50
CA LYS A 423 -12.44 28.77 5.85
C LYS A 423 -13.89 28.49 6.29
N ASP A 424 -14.46 29.38 7.09
CA ASP A 424 -15.83 29.24 7.60
C ASP A 424 -16.84 29.45 6.47
N TYR A 425 -16.52 30.38 5.55
CA TYR A 425 -17.30 30.58 4.33
C TYR A 425 -17.31 29.35 3.44
N VAL A 426 -16.16 28.72 3.22
CA VAL A 426 -16.05 27.48 2.43
C VAL A 426 -16.84 26.34 3.06
N VAL A 427 -16.68 26.11 4.37
CA VAL A 427 -17.41 25.06 5.09
C VAL A 427 -18.92 25.28 4.99
N LYS A 428 -19.39 26.47 5.24
CA LYS A 428 -20.80 26.84 5.11
C LYS A 428 -21.33 26.61 3.70
N SER A 429 -20.58 27.09 2.70
CA SER A 429 -20.99 27.02 1.30
C SER A 429 -20.99 25.58 0.76
N LEU A 430 -20.10 24.71 1.27
CA LEU A 430 -20.14 23.28 0.98
C LEU A 430 -21.33 22.59 1.66
N GLN A 431 -21.68 23.00 2.88
CA GLN A 431 -22.83 22.46 3.60
C GLN A 431 -24.18 22.83 2.97
N ASP A 432 -24.32 24.07 2.51
CA ASP A 432 -25.54 24.54 1.86
C ASP A 432 -25.60 24.23 0.35
N GLY A 433 -24.53 23.67 -0.21
CA GLY A 433 -24.44 23.26 -1.62
C GLY A 433 -24.20 24.40 -2.61
N SER A 434 -23.96 25.62 -2.15
CA SER A 434 -23.63 26.76 -3.02
C SER A 434 -22.21 26.66 -3.59
N LEU A 435 -21.33 25.94 -2.94
CA LEU A 435 -20.00 25.58 -3.39
C LEU A 435 -19.91 24.04 -3.53
N ARG A 436 -19.28 23.57 -4.60
CA ARG A 436 -19.12 22.14 -4.86
C ARG A 436 -17.69 21.83 -5.29
N PHE A 437 -17.31 20.57 -5.14
CA PHE A 437 -16.07 20.07 -5.72
C PHE A 437 -16.26 19.80 -7.21
N SER A 438 -15.24 20.09 -8.01
CA SER A 438 -15.28 19.85 -9.45
C SER A 438 -15.46 18.36 -9.80
N CYS A 439 -15.00 17.46 -8.94
CA CYS A 439 -15.19 16.02 -9.09
C CYS A 439 -16.65 15.55 -8.99
N GLU A 440 -17.53 16.36 -8.42
CA GLU A 440 -18.97 16.04 -8.34
C GLU A 440 -19.70 16.30 -9.66
N GLN A 441 -19.10 17.07 -10.55
CA GLN A 441 -19.66 17.41 -11.88
C GLN A 441 -18.55 17.47 -12.94
N PRO A 442 -17.89 16.37 -13.24
CA PRO A 442 -16.70 16.36 -14.10
C PRO A 442 -17.01 16.75 -15.57
N ASP A 443 -18.24 16.56 -16.01
CA ASP A 443 -18.67 16.90 -17.36
C ASP A 443 -19.33 18.28 -17.47
N SER A 444 -19.37 19.03 -16.37
CA SER A 444 -19.75 20.44 -16.42
C SER A 444 -18.65 21.28 -17.08
N PRO A 445 -18.99 22.12 -18.10
CA PRO A 445 -17.98 22.92 -18.80
C PRO A 445 -17.13 23.81 -17.90
N VAL A 446 -17.65 24.23 -16.75
CA VAL A 446 -16.88 25.03 -15.77
C VAL A 446 -15.73 24.25 -15.14
N ASN A 447 -15.80 22.93 -15.18
CA ASN A 447 -14.80 22.03 -14.60
C ASN A 447 -13.84 21.44 -15.65
N PHE A 448 -13.98 21.82 -16.92
CA PHE A 448 -13.10 21.31 -17.95
C PHE A 448 -11.66 21.76 -17.71
N PRO A 449 -10.67 20.83 -17.73
CA PRO A 449 -9.28 21.23 -17.83
C PRO A 449 -9.05 21.84 -19.20
N ARG A 450 -8.62 23.11 -19.24
CA ARG A 450 -8.55 23.86 -20.51
C ARG A 450 -7.17 23.82 -21.16
N ILE A 451 -6.12 23.67 -20.35
CA ILE A 451 -4.72 23.69 -20.79
C ILE A 451 -3.99 22.50 -20.22
N MET A 452 -3.25 21.78 -21.08
CA MET A 452 -2.44 20.63 -20.67
C MET A 452 -1.01 20.79 -21.18
N PHE A 453 -0.05 20.70 -20.24
CA PHE A 453 1.37 20.59 -20.54
C PHE A 453 1.84 19.17 -20.31
N ILE A 454 2.50 18.60 -21.31
CA ILE A 454 3.08 17.25 -21.26
C ILE A 454 4.57 17.40 -21.51
N TRP A 455 5.39 16.93 -20.58
CA TRP A 455 6.81 16.87 -20.78
C TRP A 455 7.38 15.54 -20.34
N ARG A 456 8.36 15.06 -21.05
CA ARG A 456 9.08 13.82 -20.72
C ARG A 456 8.19 12.58 -20.65
N SER A 457 7.10 12.55 -21.40
CA SER A 457 6.16 11.43 -21.36
C SER A 457 5.44 11.30 -22.73
N ASN A 458 5.45 10.08 -23.26
CA ASN A 458 4.55 9.75 -24.37
C ASN A 458 3.17 9.33 -23.81
N LEU A 459 2.49 10.27 -23.19
CA LEU A 459 1.26 10.05 -22.45
C LEU A 459 0.15 9.44 -23.31
N LEU A 460 -0.05 9.98 -24.51
CA LEU A 460 -1.09 9.55 -25.44
C LEU A 460 -0.73 8.29 -26.22
N GLY A 461 0.53 7.91 -26.27
CA GLY A 461 1.00 6.76 -27.07
C GLY A 461 1.36 5.53 -26.26
N SER A 462 1.91 5.67 -25.06
CA SER A 462 2.41 4.51 -24.31
C SER A 462 2.46 4.65 -22.79
N SER A 463 2.64 5.85 -22.26
CA SER A 463 2.96 6.03 -20.85
C SER A 463 1.76 6.06 -19.91
N GLY A 464 0.59 6.25 -20.43
CA GLY A 464 -0.65 6.33 -19.67
C GLY A 464 -1.57 5.13 -19.94
N LYS A 465 -2.60 5.05 -19.17
CA LYS A 465 -3.79 4.24 -19.43
C LYS A 465 -4.92 5.18 -19.81
N GLY A 466 -5.96 4.63 -20.45
CA GLY A 466 -7.12 5.45 -20.84
C GLY A 466 -6.86 6.35 -22.05
N HIS A 467 -6.07 5.88 -23.02
CA HIS A 467 -5.80 6.62 -24.25
C HIS A 467 -7.07 7.07 -24.95
N GLU A 468 -8.07 6.24 -24.94
CA GLU A 468 -9.35 6.57 -25.54
C GLU A 468 -10.06 7.70 -24.82
N TYR A 469 -10.05 7.70 -23.47
CA TYR A 469 -10.56 8.84 -22.72
C TYR A 469 -9.84 10.13 -23.11
N MET A 470 -8.52 10.10 -23.19
CA MET A 470 -7.71 11.27 -23.54
C MET A 470 -8.02 11.75 -24.96
N LEU A 471 -8.08 10.83 -25.91
CA LEU A 471 -8.34 11.17 -27.31
C LEU A 471 -9.79 11.68 -27.50
N LYS A 472 -10.75 10.98 -26.93
CA LYS A 472 -12.17 11.29 -27.14
C LYS A 472 -12.64 12.48 -26.30
N TYR A 473 -12.39 12.45 -25.00
CA TYR A 473 -12.97 13.45 -24.08
C TYR A 473 -12.08 14.66 -23.84
N LEU A 474 -10.76 14.48 -23.80
CA LEU A 474 -9.86 15.62 -23.63
C LEU A 474 -9.60 16.34 -24.94
N LEU A 475 -9.29 15.60 -26.00
CA LEU A 475 -8.95 16.18 -27.30
C LEU A 475 -10.16 16.31 -28.26
N GLY A 476 -11.25 15.62 -28.00
CA GLY A 476 -12.43 15.64 -28.84
C GLY A 476 -12.23 14.98 -30.22
N THR A 477 -11.32 13.99 -30.29
CA THR A 477 -11.11 13.28 -31.57
C THR A 477 -12.26 12.33 -31.85
N LYS A 478 -12.58 12.19 -33.14
CA LYS A 478 -13.57 11.21 -33.60
C LYS A 478 -12.95 9.86 -33.97
N ASN A 479 -11.64 9.78 -33.95
CA ASN A 479 -10.90 8.58 -34.30
C ASN A 479 -10.56 7.83 -32.99
N GLY A 480 -11.23 6.76 -32.75
CA GLY A 480 -10.98 5.87 -31.63
C GLY A 480 -10.98 4.43 -32.07
N VAL A 481 -10.47 3.56 -31.24
CA VAL A 481 -10.62 2.13 -31.44
C VAL A 481 -12.06 1.77 -31.08
N MET A 482 -12.79 1.26 -32.06
CA MET A 482 -14.11 0.68 -31.82
C MET A 482 -13.92 -0.55 -30.93
N ASN A 483 -14.43 -0.49 -29.74
CA ASN A 483 -14.33 -1.58 -28.79
C ASN A 483 -15.73 -2.15 -28.53
N GLU A 484 -15.94 -3.36 -29.01
CA GLU A 484 -17.16 -4.11 -28.69
C GLU A 484 -16.96 -4.81 -27.33
N ASP A 485 -18.00 -4.81 -26.54
CA ASP A 485 -18.01 -5.62 -25.31
C ASP A 485 -18.30 -7.08 -25.69
N ILE A 486 -17.27 -7.88 -25.57
CA ILE A 486 -17.36 -9.33 -25.79
C ILE A 486 -17.68 -10.12 -24.52
N GLY A 487 -18.01 -9.43 -23.42
CA GLY A 487 -18.40 -10.03 -22.16
C GLY A 487 -19.76 -10.71 -22.25
N LYS A 488 -19.94 -11.81 -21.54
CA LYS A 488 -21.24 -12.47 -21.40
C LYS A 488 -22.07 -11.79 -20.33
N VAL A 489 -23.39 -11.75 -20.53
CA VAL A 489 -24.34 -11.33 -19.49
C VAL A 489 -24.17 -12.23 -18.26
N GLY A 490 -24.05 -11.62 -17.10
CA GLY A 490 -23.83 -12.32 -15.82
C GLY A 490 -22.36 -12.51 -15.41
N ASP A 491 -21.43 -12.27 -16.32
CA ASP A 491 -20.02 -12.11 -15.95
C ASP A 491 -19.82 -10.75 -15.26
N CYS A 492 -18.71 -10.57 -14.55
CA CYS A 492 -18.34 -9.24 -13.99
C CYS A 492 -17.96 -8.23 -15.08
N LYS A 493 -18.55 -8.36 -16.23
CA LYS A 493 -18.43 -7.49 -17.39
C LYS A 493 -19.76 -6.76 -17.57
N PRO A 494 -19.73 -5.51 -18.06
CA PRO A 494 -20.97 -4.82 -18.37
C PRO A 494 -21.77 -5.59 -19.42
N GLU A 495 -23.08 -5.55 -19.32
CA GLU A 495 -23.97 -6.16 -20.30
C GLU A 495 -23.81 -5.51 -21.67
N GLU A 496 -23.42 -4.25 -21.68
CA GLU A 496 -23.33 -3.43 -22.88
C GLU A 496 -22.20 -2.40 -22.74
N ALA A 497 -21.40 -2.25 -23.78
CA ALA A 497 -20.46 -1.15 -23.92
C ALA A 497 -21.00 -0.20 -24.98
N GLU A 498 -21.46 0.96 -24.55
CA GLU A 498 -21.96 1.97 -25.47
C GLU A 498 -20.81 2.78 -26.05
N TRP A 499 -20.70 2.75 -27.36
CA TRP A 499 -19.80 3.61 -28.12
C TRP A 499 -20.54 4.85 -28.58
N VAL A 500 -20.08 6.01 -28.15
CA VAL A 500 -20.65 7.29 -28.59
C VAL A 500 -19.84 7.79 -29.78
N ASP A 501 -20.36 7.57 -30.98
CA ASP A 501 -19.70 7.96 -32.24
C ASP A 501 -19.63 9.48 -32.44
N GLU A 502 -20.63 10.20 -31.99
CA GLU A 502 -20.60 11.66 -32.05
C GLU A 502 -19.62 12.18 -30.99
N GLY A 503 -18.47 12.61 -31.46
CA GLY A 503 -17.39 13.04 -30.63
C GLY A 503 -17.83 14.08 -29.63
N ALA A 504 -17.55 13.81 -28.35
CA ALA A 504 -17.64 14.84 -27.32
C ALA A 504 -16.79 16.05 -27.75
N ILE A 505 -17.26 17.24 -27.45
CA ILE A 505 -16.41 18.43 -27.57
C ILE A 505 -15.21 18.22 -26.64
N GLY A 506 -13.99 18.35 -27.18
CA GLY A 506 -12.78 18.21 -26.37
C GLY A 506 -12.79 19.19 -25.20
N LYS A 507 -12.40 18.69 -24.03
CA LYS A 507 -12.35 19.49 -22.80
C LYS A 507 -11.13 20.44 -22.76
N LEU A 508 -10.12 20.19 -23.60
CA LEU A 508 -8.90 20.99 -23.70
C LEU A 508 -8.98 22.01 -24.83
N ASP A 509 -8.51 23.22 -24.54
CA ASP A 509 -8.31 24.28 -25.55
C ASP A 509 -6.89 24.28 -26.12
N LEU A 510 -5.92 23.80 -25.32
CA LEU A 510 -4.50 23.84 -25.68
C LEU A 510 -3.75 22.67 -25.08
N VAL A 511 -3.04 21.93 -25.93
CA VAL A 511 -2.08 20.90 -25.53
C VAL A 511 -0.69 21.30 -25.99
N THR A 512 0.22 21.43 -25.04
CA THR A 512 1.63 21.74 -25.30
C THR A 512 2.50 20.58 -24.83
N THR A 513 3.30 20.03 -25.72
CA THR A 513 4.24 18.95 -25.40
C THR A 513 5.68 19.43 -25.53
N LEU A 514 6.47 19.17 -24.48
CA LEU A 514 7.90 19.35 -24.43
C LEU A 514 8.54 17.97 -24.52
N ASP A 515 9.19 17.68 -25.63
CA ASP A 515 9.84 16.40 -25.86
C ASP A 515 11.05 16.57 -26.78
N PHE A 516 12.03 15.68 -26.67
CA PHE A 516 13.17 15.64 -27.57
C PHE A 516 12.96 14.69 -28.75
N ARG A 517 11.82 13.98 -28.77
CA ARG A 517 11.40 13.11 -29.87
C ARG A 517 10.01 13.50 -30.32
N MET A 518 9.75 13.31 -31.62
CA MET A 518 8.39 13.41 -32.14
C MET A 518 7.60 12.16 -31.76
N SER A 519 7.14 12.13 -30.50
CA SER A 519 6.31 11.04 -29.97
C SER A 519 4.87 11.11 -30.49
N SER A 520 4.10 10.06 -30.28
CA SER A 520 2.66 10.06 -30.61
C SER A 520 1.92 11.21 -29.91
N THR A 521 2.32 11.54 -28.69
CA THR A 521 1.78 12.69 -27.95
C THR A 521 2.03 14.00 -28.67
N CYS A 522 3.22 14.19 -29.23
CA CYS A 522 3.54 15.39 -30.01
C CYS A 522 2.65 15.54 -31.25
N VAL A 523 2.30 14.42 -31.90
CA VAL A 523 1.41 14.43 -33.09
C VAL A 523 0.04 14.98 -32.77
N TYR A 524 -0.44 14.76 -31.54
CA TYR A 524 -1.75 15.24 -31.08
C TYR A 524 -1.70 16.60 -30.39
N SER A 525 -0.54 17.23 -30.30
CA SER A 525 -0.36 18.52 -29.58
C SER A 525 -0.56 19.71 -30.53
N ASP A 526 -1.10 20.80 -30.00
CA ASP A 526 -1.19 22.07 -30.71
C ASP A 526 0.16 22.75 -30.81
N ILE A 527 0.97 22.62 -29.76
CA ILE A 527 2.32 23.18 -29.70
C ILE A 527 3.30 22.09 -29.29
N VAL A 528 4.37 21.95 -30.04
CA VAL A 528 5.49 21.08 -29.70
C VAL A 528 6.73 21.95 -29.49
N LEU A 529 7.31 21.84 -28.31
CA LEU A 529 8.55 22.50 -27.93
C LEU A 529 9.68 21.47 -27.89
N PRO A 530 10.55 21.42 -28.92
CA PRO A 530 11.68 20.49 -28.94
C PRO A 530 12.64 20.82 -27.79
N THR A 531 12.99 19.81 -27.01
CA THR A 531 13.97 19.95 -25.93
C THR A 531 15.31 19.38 -26.33
N ALA A 532 16.38 19.91 -25.75
CA ALA A 532 17.74 19.43 -25.98
C ALA A 532 17.90 17.96 -25.53
N THR A 533 18.66 17.19 -26.31
CA THR A 533 19.07 15.81 -25.99
C THR A 533 20.38 15.78 -25.21
N TRP A 534 20.86 14.59 -24.92
CA TRP A 534 22.03 14.35 -24.07
C TRP A 534 23.32 15.11 -24.51
N TYR A 535 23.52 15.25 -25.81
CA TYR A 535 24.71 15.93 -26.37
C TYR A 535 24.47 17.42 -26.66
N GLU A 536 23.27 17.90 -26.41
CA GLU A 536 22.84 19.25 -26.74
C GLU A 536 22.66 20.12 -25.49
N LYS A 537 22.94 19.57 -24.32
CA LYS A 537 22.74 20.28 -23.03
C LYS A 537 23.90 20.04 -22.09
N ASP A 538 24.18 21.02 -21.26
CA ASP A 538 25.04 20.91 -20.08
C ASP A 538 24.18 20.50 -18.87
N ASP A 539 24.66 19.52 -18.13
CA ASP A 539 24.03 19.06 -16.89
C ASP A 539 24.85 19.43 -15.66
#